data_d4bab3f8b4a6a8cb990e316d5dfca3df
#
_entry.id   d4bab3f8b4a6a8cb990e316d5dfca3df
#
_cell.length_a   1.000
_cell.length_b   1.000
_cell.length_c   1.000
_cell.angle_alpha   90.00
_cell.angle_beta   90.00
_cell.angle_gamma   90.00
#
_symmetry.space_group_name_H-M   'P 1'
#
loop_
_entity.id
_entity.type
_entity.pdbx_description
1 polymer ?
#
loop_
_entity_poly.entity_id
_entity_poly.type
_entity_poly.pdbx_seq_one_letter_code
_entity_poly.pdbx_strand_id
1 'polypeptide(L)'
;EVFECTGKFVKYEDAHKHIEAGAKKVIISAPGKGDMKTIVYNVNSDILDGSEEIISAASCTTNCLAPVAKVLDEVFGIEKGFMTTVHAYTNDQTILDVAHKKGIKARRGRAGAANIIPASTGAAVAVGKVLPNLLGKLDGMAFRVPVTDGSVVDLTVELKRNVTVEEVNNALNNASNETLGFTMDPIVSSDIIGSHYGSLVDGLCTTLIEVDGKQMVKVVAWYDNEMSYSTQMVRTAKLLGTML
;
A
#
# COMPACT_ATOMS: atom_id res chain seq x y z
N GLU A 1 -20.98 -10.66 -4.86
CA GLU A 1 -20.04 -9.68 -4.32
C GLU A 1 -20.12 -8.38 -5.11
N VAL A 2 -19.89 -7.25 -4.42
CA VAL A 2 -19.84 -5.92 -5.04
C VAL A 2 -18.49 -5.28 -4.72
N PHE A 3 -17.83 -4.75 -5.74
CA PHE A 3 -16.68 -3.85 -5.58
C PHE A 3 -17.19 -2.39 -5.53
N GLU A 4 -17.03 -1.75 -4.38
CA GLU A 4 -17.34 -0.33 -4.21
C GLU A 4 -16.12 0.50 -4.63
N CYS A 5 -16.12 0.96 -5.88
CA CYS A 5 -14.99 1.68 -6.50
C CYS A 5 -15.29 3.17 -6.75
N THR A 6 -16.42 3.70 -6.25
CA THR A 6 -16.79 5.10 -6.51
C THR A 6 -16.01 6.10 -5.66
N GLY A 7 -15.41 5.65 -4.57
CA GLY A 7 -14.76 6.50 -3.56
C GLY A 7 -15.75 7.34 -2.74
N LYS A 8 -17.04 7.11 -2.88
CA LYS A 8 -18.11 7.84 -2.16
C LYS A 8 -18.59 7.08 -0.93
N PHE A 9 -18.78 5.76 -1.04
CA PHE A 9 -19.29 4.90 0.02
C PHE A 9 -18.15 4.20 0.77
N VAL A 10 -17.25 5.01 1.34
CA VAL A 10 -16.10 4.50 2.10
C VAL A 10 -16.40 4.23 3.58
N LYS A 11 -17.55 4.66 4.07
CA LYS A 11 -18.03 4.34 5.42
C LYS A 11 -18.83 3.05 5.39
N TYR A 12 -18.78 2.30 6.50
CA TYR A 12 -19.54 1.06 6.65
C TYR A 12 -21.03 1.26 6.35
N GLU A 13 -21.65 2.28 6.97
CA GLU A 13 -23.07 2.56 6.86
C GLU A 13 -23.48 2.94 5.41
N ASP A 14 -22.59 3.63 4.68
CA ASP A 14 -22.85 4.00 3.30
C ASP A 14 -22.72 2.79 2.36
N ALA A 15 -21.70 1.95 2.57
CA ALA A 15 -21.47 0.73 1.80
C ALA A 15 -22.55 -0.34 2.07
N HIS A 16 -23.15 -0.33 3.25
CA HIS A 16 -24.23 -1.26 3.64
C HIS A 16 -25.46 -1.17 2.72
N LYS A 17 -25.66 -0.05 2.04
CA LYS A 17 -26.72 0.10 1.00
C LYS A 17 -26.61 -0.94 -0.10
N HIS A 18 -25.41 -1.43 -0.40
CA HIS A 18 -25.24 -2.54 -1.36
C HIS A 18 -25.74 -3.87 -0.79
N ILE A 19 -25.59 -4.08 0.51
CA ILE A 19 -26.14 -5.26 1.20
C ILE A 19 -27.68 -5.19 1.18
N GLU A 20 -28.27 -4.04 1.51
CA GLU A 20 -29.71 -3.82 1.45
C GLU A 20 -30.27 -4.02 0.02
N ALA A 21 -29.47 -3.73 -0.99
CA ALA A 21 -29.79 -3.96 -2.40
C ALA A 21 -29.60 -5.43 -2.85
N GLY A 22 -29.19 -6.34 -1.95
CA GLY A 22 -29.07 -7.77 -2.20
C GLY A 22 -27.65 -8.30 -2.43
N ALA A 23 -26.61 -7.49 -2.25
CA ALA A 23 -25.25 -7.99 -2.25
C ALA A 23 -25.01 -8.83 -0.98
N LYS A 24 -24.27 -9.95 -1.11
CA LYS A 24 -23.88 -10.76 0.05
C LYS A 24 -22.58 -10.24 0.70
N LYS A 25 -21.69 -9.67 -0.11
CA LYS A 25 -20.39 -9.14 0.32
C LYS A 25 -20.09 -7.85 -0.43
N VAL A 26 -19.45 -6.90 0.23
CA VAL A 26 -18.98 -5.64 -0.35
C VAL A 26 -17.49 -5.46 -0.04
N ILE A 27 -16.71 -5.14 -1.06
CA ILE A 27 -15.29 -4.83 -0.93
C ILE A 27 -15.08 -3.37 -1.32
N ILE A 28 -14.70 -2.55 -0.36
CA ILE A 28 -14.44 -1.12 -0.58
C ILE A 28 -13.04 -0.96 -1.16
N SER A 29 -12.95 -0.40 -2.36
CA SER A 29 -11.70 -0.09 -3.08
C SER A 29 -11.03 1.20 -2.57
N ALA A 30 -10.96 1.36 -1.26
CA ALA A 30 -10.35 2.51 -0.59
C ALA A 30 -10.13 2.19 0.90
N PRO A 31 -9.33 2.99 1.63
CA PRO A 31 -9.28 2.91 3.09
C PRO A 31 -10.68 3.13 3.69
N GLY A 32 -11.24 2.08 4.28
CA GLY A 32 -12.56 2.10 4.88
C GLY A 32 -12.61 2.89 6.19
N LYS A 33 -13.82 3.39 6.50
CA LYS A 33 -14.13 4.12 7.74
C LYS A 33 -15.27 3.43 8.48
N GLY A 34 -15.17 3.35 9.80
CA GLY A 34 -16.11 2.64 10.65
C GLY A 34 -15.57 1.26 11.05
N ASP A 35 -16.44 0.43 11.60
CA ASP A 35 -16.09 -0.90 12.12
C ASP A 35 -16.10 -1.92 10.97
N MET A 36 -14.98 -2.04 10.29
CA MET A 36 -14.75 -3.05 9.25
C MET A 36 -13.29 -3.49 9.23
N LYS A 37 -13.06 -4.75 8.86
CA LYS A 37 -11.72 -5.28 8.66
C LYS A 37 -11.08 -4.61 7.43
N THR A 38 -9.80 -4.23 7.58
CA THR A 38 -8.96 -3.76 6.47
C THR A 38 -8.02 -4.89 6.09
N ILE A 39 -8.10 -5.34 4.86
CA ILE A 39 -7.42 -6.54 4.38
C ILE A 39 -6.37 -6.18 3.33
N VAL A 40 -5.17 -6.74 3.51
CA VAL A 40 -4.14 -6.85 2.48
C VAL A 40 -3.88 -8.33 2.26
N TYR A 41 -4.14 -8.80 1.04
CA TYR A 41 -4.01 -10.22 0.68
C TYR A 41 -2.61 -10.75 0.99
N ASN A 42 -2.50 -11.96 1.51
CA ASN A 42 -1.27 -12.61 2.00
C ASN A 42 -0.54 -11.90 3.16
N VAL A 43 -1.10 -10.82 3.69
CA VAL A 43 -0.53 -10.15 4.87
C VAL A 43 -1.36 -10.45 6.11
N ASN A 44 -2.66 -10.16 6.07
CA ASN A 44 -3.60 -10.42 7.16
C ASN A 44 -4.93 -11.02 6.66
N SER A 45 -4.96 -11.62 5.51
CA SER A 45 -6.19 -12.23 4.98
C SER A 45 -6.67 -13.46 5.77
N ASP A 46 -5.83 -14.01 6.62
CA ASP A 46 -6.13 -15.08 7.58
C ASP A 46 -7.09 -14.67 8.70
N ILE A 47 -7.28 -13.36 8.91
CA ILE A 47 -8.28 -12.88 9.90
C ILE A 47 -9.73 -12.93 9.36
N LEU A 48 -9.91 -13.21 8.07
CA LEU A 48 -11.24 -13.41 7.49
C LEU A 48 -11.80 -14.75 7.91
N ASP A 49 -13.04 -14.77 8.36
CA ASP A 49 -13.77 -15.98 8.79
C ASP A 49 -15.07 -16.23 8.00
N GLY A 50 -15.37 -15.34 7.04
CA GLY A 50 -16.56 -15.42 6.20
C GLY A 50 -17.78 -14.71 6.77
N SER A 51 -17.74 -14.24 8.02
CA SER A 51 -18.84 -13.48 8.62
C SER A 51 -18.92 -12.04 8.13
N GLU A 52 -17.84 -11.50 7.58
CA GLU A 52 -17.76 -10.11 7.13
C GLU A 52 -18.68 -9.84 5.93
N GLU A 53 -19.60 -8.91 6.09
CA GLU A 53 -20.41 -8.40 4.97
C GLU A 53 -19.67 -7.34 4.17
N ILE A 54 -18.88 -6.50 4.85
CA ILE A 54 -18.17 -5.36 4.26
C ILE A 54 -16.72 -5.34 4.75
N ILE A 55 -15.79 -5.30 3.82
CA ILE A 55 -14.36 -5.15 4.10
C ILE A 55 -13.75 -4.01 3.29
N SER A 56 -12.63 -3.49 3.73
CA SER A 56 -11.78 -2.56 2.99
C SER A 56 -10.57 -3.28 2.42
N ALA A 57 -10.27 -3.10 1.14
CA ALA A 57 -9.04 -3.58 0.50
C ALA A 57 -7.85 -2.62 0.70
N ALA A 58 -7.93 -1.71 1.66
CA ALA A 58 -6.91 -0.68 1.94
C ALA A 58 -6.65 0.27 0.75
N SER A 59 -5.40 0.69 0.57
CA SER A 59 -4.94 1.50 -0.57
C SER A 59 -3.84 0.79 -1.34
N CYS A 60 -3.55 1.24 -2.56
CA CYS A 60 -2.43 0.72 -3.36
C CYS A 60 -1.09 0.82 -2.62
N THR A 61 -0.82 1.96 -1.99
CA THR A 61 0.41 2.16 -1.20
C THR A 61 0.46 1.25 0.03
N THR A 62 -0.67 1.01 0.71
CA THR A 62 -0.73 0.07 1.85
C THR A 62 -0.48 -1.37 1.38
N ASN A 63 -1.01 -1.75 0.20
CA ASN A 63 -0.77 -3.06 -0.39
C ASN A 63 0.69 -3.27 -0.81
N CYS A 64 1.43 -2.20 -1.10
CA CYS A 64 2.87 -2.27 -1.33
C CYS A 64 3.67 -2.31 -0.02
N LEU A 65 3.36 -1.43 0.92
CA LEU A 65 4.13 -1.27 2.16
C LEU A 65 3.96 -2.45 3.12
N ALA A 66 2.74 -2.95 3.29
CA ALA A 66 2.43 -3.95 4.31
C ALA A 66 3.18 -5.29 4.13
N PRO A 67 3.32 -5.88 2.93
CA PRO A 67 4.10 -7.11 2.76
C PRO A 67 5.56 -6.94 3.15
N VAL A 68 6.19 -5.82 2.76
CA VAL A 68 7.60 -5.51 3.11
C VAL A 68 7.74 -5.31 4.62
N ALA A 69 6.87 -4.51 5.21
CA ALA A 69 6.88 -4.24 6.65
C ALA A 69 6.64 -5.51 7.48
N LYS A 70 5.78 -6.42 7.01
CA LYS A 70 5.55 -7.73 7.65
C LYS A 70 6.84 -8.53 7.73
N VAL A 71 7.54 -8.72 6.62
CA VAL A 71 8.79 -9.50 6.60
C VAL A 71 9.85 -8.86 7.48
N LEU A 72 10.03 -7.54 7.41
CA LEU A 72 11.03 -6.84 8.22
C LEU A 72 10.71 -6.92 9.72
N ASP A 73 9.42 -6.82 10.10
CA ASP A 73 9.01 -6.92 11.51
C ASP A 73 9.14 -8.35 12.05
N GLU A 74 8.69 -9.35 11.28
CA GLU A 74 8.74 -10.76 11.68
C GLU A 74 10.19 -11.28 11.82
N VAL A 75 11.09 -10.87 10.92
CA VAL A 75 12.48 -11.41 10.88
C VAL A 75 13.43 -10.59 11.75
N PHE A 76 13.30 -9.27 11.77
CA PHE A 76 14.25 -8.38 12.40
C PHE A 76 13.66 -7.52 13.52
N GLY A 77 12.32 -7.35 13.52
CA GLY A 77 11.60 -6.43 14.40
C GLY A 77 11.78 -4.96 13.98
N ILE A 78 10.68 -4.26 13.73
CA ILE A 78 10.71 -2.81 13.46
C ILE A 78 10.51 -2.05 14.77
N GLU A 79 11.46 -1.16 15.07
CA GLU A 79 11.31 -0.20 16.19
C GLU A 79 10.50 1.01 15.75
N LYS A 80 10.89 1.65 14.67
CA LYS A 80 10.23 2.83 14.07
C LYS A 80 10.71 3.06 12.66
N GLY A 81 9.99 3.89 11.91
CA GLY A 81 10.42 4.26 10.58
C GLY A 81 9.56 5.31 9.90
N PHE A 82 10.08 5.81 8.80
CA PHE A 82 9.37 6.68 7.89
C PHE A 82 9.29 6.06 6.50
N MET A 83 8.14 6.28 5.87
CA MET A 83 7.90 5.91 4.49
C MET A 83 7.66 7.16 3.65
N THR A 84 8.29 7.22 2.49
CA THR A 84 7.93 8.16 1.43
C THR A 84 7.45 7.38 0.23
N THR A 85 6.26 7.68 -0.29
CA THR A 85 5.89 7.17 -1.59
C THR A 85 6.04 8.25 -2.65
N VAL A 86 6.82 7.95 -3.72
CA VAL A 86 6.83 8.73 -4.95
C VAL A 86 5.78 8.10 -5.86
N HIS A 87 4.69 8.82 -6.08
CA HIS A 87 3.45 8.25 -6.60
C HIS A 87 3.05 8.92 -7.92
N ALA A 88 2.67 8.12 -8.89
CA ALA A 88 2.04 8.62 -10.11
C ALA A 88 0.83 9.51 -9.80
N TYR A 89 0.49 10.43 -10.68
CA TYR A 89 -0.72 11.21 -10.51
C TYR A 89 -1.96 10.32 -10.67
N THR A 90 -3.03 10.64 -9.96
CA THR A 90 -4.29 9.89 -10.02
C THR A 90 -5.47 10.84 -10.14
N ASN A 91 -6.67 10.30 -10.42
CA ASN A 91 -7.88 11.09 -10.67
C ASN A 91 -8.33 11.98 -9.49
N ASP A 92 -7.84 11.73 -8.28
CA ASP A 92 -8.11 12.60 -7.13
C ASP A 92 -7.48 14.00 -7.27
N GLN A 93 -6.49 14.16 -8.15
CA GLN A 93 -5.86 15.42 -8.51
C GLN A 93 -6.68 16.21 -9.55
N THR A 94 -7.74 15.62 -10.11
CA THR A 94 -8.64 16.24 -11.07
C THR A 94 -7.87 16.79 -12.29
N ILE A 95 -7.28 15.88 -13.08
CA ILE A 95 -6.35 16.20 -14.17
C ILE A 95 -7.08 16.69 -15.41
N LEU A 96 -8.33 16.21 -15.65
CA LEU A 96 -9.11 16.51 -16.84
C LEU A 96 -10.23 17.53 -16.53
N ASP A 97 -10.43 18.47 -17.40
CA ASP A 97 -11.53 19.40 -17.67
C ASP A 97 -12.43 19.90 -16.52
N VAL A 98 -12.13 19.62 -15.28
CA VAL A 98 -12.89 20.10 -14.11
C VAL A 98 -11.96 20.67 -13.05
N ALA A 99 -12.44 21.70 -12.33
CA ALA A 99 -11.69 22.28 -11.23
C ALA A 99 -11.62 21.32 -10.03
N HIS A 100 -10.46 21.25 -9.40
CA HIS A 100 -10.32 20.51 -8.16
C HIS A 100 -11.22 21.09 -7.06
N LYS A 101 -11.95 20.24 -6.32
CA LYS A 101 -12.95 20.63 -5.29
C LYS A 101 -12.42 21.63 -4.25
N LYS A 102 -11.14 21.55 -3.92
CA LYS A 102 -10.48 22.43 -2.92
C LYS A 102 -9.73 23.60 -3.58
N GLY A 103 -9.81 23.76 -4.90
CA GLY A 103 -9.14 24.79 -5.66
C GLY A 103 -7.61 24.71 -5.61
N ILE A 104 -6.95 25.75 -6.14
CA ILE A 104 -5.48 25.82 -6.28
C ILE A 104 -4.73 25.94 -4.94
N LYS A 105 -5.41 26.27 -3.86
CA LYS A 105 -4.81 26.32 -2.51
C LYS A 105 -4.52 24.92 -1.97
N ALA A 106 -5.20 23.90 -2.46
CA ALA A 106 -4.86 22.53 -2.15
C ALA A 106 -3.72 22.07 -3.08
N ARG A 107 -2.64 21.54 -2.51
CA ARG A 107 -1.48 21.07 -3.32
C ARG A 107 -1.90 20.11 -4.43
N ARG A 108 -2.81 19.16 -4.14
CA ARG A 108 -3.34 18.19 -5.13
C ARG A 108 -4.21 18.84 -6.23
N GLY A 109 -4.64 20.08 -6.07
CA GLY A 109 -5.34 20.86 -7.10
C GLY A 109 -4.41 21.61 -8.05
N ARG A 110 -3.09 21.45 -7.92
CA ARG A 110 -2.10 22.04 -8.83
C ARG A 110 -1.87 21.10 -10.02
N ALA A 111 -1.35 21.66 -11.13
CA ALA A 111 -1.13 20.91 -12.36
C ALA A 111 -0.26 19.65 -12.16
N GLY A 112 -0.87 18.48 -12.26
CA GLY A 112 -0.24 17.19 -11.95
C GLY A 112 0.89 16.84 -12.91
N ALA A 113 0.75 17.18 -14.18
CA ALA A 113 1.74 16.91 -15.21
C ALA A 113 2.95 17.86 -15.20
N ALA A 114 2.96 18.86 -14.32
CA ALA A 114 4.01 19.92 -14.31
C ALA A 114 4.62 20.16 -12.91
N ASN A 115 4.22 19.41 -11.90
CA ASN A 115 4.68 19.67 -10.53
C ASN A 115 5.00 18.38 -9.77
N ILE A 116 5.99 18.47 -8.87
CA ILE A 116 6.16 17.55 -7.76
C ILE A 116 5.27 18.06 -6.61
N ILE A 117 4.30 17.27 -6.19
CA ILE A 117 3.25 17.70 -5.26
C ILE A 117 3.36 16.91 -3.94
N PRO A 118 3.87 17.54 -2.86
CA PRO A 118 3.82 16.94 -1.54
C PRO A 118 2.36 16.76 -1.09
N ALA A 119 2.04 15.58 -0.59
CA ALA A 119 0.70 15.21 -0.16
C ALA A 119 0.75 14.33 1.08
N SER A 120 -0.26 14.44 1.93
CA SER A 120 -0.44 13.49 3.03
C SER A 120 -0.85 12.12 2.46
N THR A 121 -0.44 11.08 3.15
CA THR A 121 -0.91 9.71 2.93
C THR A 121 -1.24 9.06 4.27
N GLY A 122 -2.31 8.31 4.31
CA GLY A 122 -2.66 7.49 5.48
C GLY A 122 -2.06 6.07 5.41
N ALA A 123 -1.24 5.77 4.41
CA ALA A 123 -0.80 4.40 4.14
C ALA A 123 0.09 3.83 5.27
N ALA A 124 1.02 4.63 5.81
CA ALA A 124 1.86 4.20 6.92
C ALA A 124 1.05 3.92 8.18
N VAL A 125 0.11 4.81 8.51
CA VAL A 125 -0.81 4.61 9.64
C VAL A 125 -1.74 3.41 9.41
N ALA A 126 -2.19 3.21 8.15
CA ALA A 126 -3.05 2.08 7.79
C ALA A 126 -2.35 0.73 7.93
N VAL A 127 -1.02 0.67 7.79
CA VAL A 127 -0.26 -0.56 8.08
C VAL A 127 -0.48 -1.02 9.52
N GLY A 128 -0.60 -0.13 10.49
CA GLY A 128 -0.92 -0.50 11.88
C GLY A 128 -2.30 -1.15 12.08
N LYS A 129 -3.25 -0.95 11.14
CA LYS A 129 -4.54 -1.67 11.13
C LYS A 129 -4.41 -3.09 10.60
N VAL A 130 -3.47 -3.29 9.67
CA VAL A 130 -3.20 -4.58 9.01
C VAL A 130 -2.21 -5.41 9.82
N LEU A 131 -1.23 -4.76 10.40
CA LEU A 131 -0.17 -5.33 11.25
C LEU A 131 -0.17 -4.60 12.60
N PRO A 132 -0.97 -5.06 13.59
CA PRO A 132 -1.15 -4.36 14.87
C PRO A 132 0.16 -4.09 15.64
N ASN A 133 1.17 -4.93 15.49
CA ASN A 133 2.49 -4.75 16.10
C ASN A 133 3.21 -3.48 15.63
N LEU A 134 2.81 -2.93 14.48
CA LEU A 134 3.39 -1.72 13.88
C LEU A 134 2.56 -0.46 14.16
N LEU A 135 1.50 -0.56 14.96
CA LEU A 135 0.68 0.59 15.30
C LEU A 135 1.51 1.68 15.99
N GLY A 136 1.52 2.88 15.38
CA GLY A 136 2.27 4.04 15.90
C GLY A 136 3.78 4.02 15.63
N LYS A 137 4.32 2.97 14.99
CA LYS A 137 5.76 2.88 14.70
C LYS A 137 6.15 3.45 13.32
N LEU A 138 5.20 3.54 12.41
CA LEU A 138 5.43 4.04 11.06
C LEU A 138 4.61 5.31 10.78
N ASP A 139 5.25 6.28 10.15
CA ASP A 139 4.59 7.46 9.59
C ASP A 139 5.16 7.75 8.19
N GLY A 140 4.56 8.67 7.46
CA GLY A 140 5.04 8.97 6.12
C GLY A 140 4.24 9.98 5.34
N MET A 141 4.72 10.23 4.11
CA MET A 141 4.11 11.17 3.19
C MET A 141 4.22 10.69 1.75
N ALA A 142 3.53 11.37 0.85
CA ALA A 142 3.58 11.12 -0.58
C ALA A 142 4.13 12.34 -1.33
N PHE A 143 4.86 12.07 -2.40
CA PHE A 143 5.11 13.03 -3.48
C PHE A 143 4.41 12.55 -4.74
N ARG A 144 3.44 13.32 -5.24
CA ARG A 144 2.86 13.06 -6.55
C ARG A 144 3.77 13.66 -7.61
N VAL A 145 4.07 12.88 -8.63
CA VAL A 145 5.02 13.24 -9.70
C VAL A 145 4.36 13.13 -11.07
N PRO A 146 4.91 13.79 -12.11
CA PRO A 146 4.39 13.74 -13.48
C PRO A 146 4.66 12.40 -14.18
N VAL A 147 4.18 11.31 -13.60
CA VAL A 147 4.26 9.95 -14.12
C VAL A 147 2.83 9.42 -14.22
N THR A 148 2.51 8.74 -15.32
CA THR A 148 1.15 8.29 -15.62
C THR A 148 0.73 7.10 -14.77
N ASP A 149 1.66 6.16 -14.56
CA ASP A 149 1.47 4.94 -13.77
C ASP A 149 2.84 4.44 -13.29
N GLY A 150 2.85 3.62 -12.25
CA GLY A 150 4.06 3.14 -11.62
C GLY A 150 4.56 4.03 -10.49
N SER A 151 4.48 3.52 -9.28
CA SER A 151 4.79 4.20 -8.02
C SER A 151 5.82 3.41 -7.22
N VAL A 152 6.47 4.08 -6.28
CA VAL A 152 7.51 3.46 -5.45
C VAL A 152 7.36 3.87 -3.99
N VAL A 153 7.58 2.94 -3.08
CA VAL A 153 7.74 3.18 -1.65
C VAL A 153 9.23 3.17 -1.31
N ASP A 154 9.69 4.21 -0.67
CA ASP A 154 10.97 4.31 0.02
C ASP A 154 10.68 4.18 1.52
N LEU A 155 11.02 3.03 2.10
CA LEU A 155 10.84 2.72 3.51
C LEU A 155 12.19 2.78 4.21
N THR A 156 12.31 3.66 5.21
CA THR A 156 13.51 3.75 6.06
C THR A 156 13.13 3.41 7.50
N VAL A 157 13.76 2.38 8.07
CA VAL A 157 13.43 1.84 9.39
C VAL A 157 14.66 1.64 10.27
N GLU A 158 14.46 1.78 11.58
CA GLU A 158 15.33 1.25 12.62
C GLU A 158 14.80 -0.15 13.00
N LEU A 159 15.69 -1.14 12.95
CA LEU A 159 15.38 -2.52 13.32
C LEU A 159 15.89 -2.82 14.74
N LYS A 160 15.34 -3.85 15.39
CA LYS A 160 15.73 -4.24 16.75
C LYS A 160 17.16 -4.79 16.86
N ARG A 161 17.72 -5.22 15.76
CA ARG A 161 19.13 -5.67 15.67
C ARG A 161 19.80 -5.13 14.42
N ASN A 162 21.12 -5.08 14.46
CA ASN A 162 21.92 -4.76 13.29
C ASN A 162 21.85 -5.90 12.27
N VAL A 163 21.86 -5.53 11.00
CA VAL A 163 21.72 -6.42 9.84
C VAL A 163 22.71 -6.05 8.75
N THR A 164 22.88 -6.94 7.78
CA THR A 164 23.54 -6.63 6.52
C THR A 164 22.52 -6.42 5.41
N VAL A 165 22.91 -5.76 4.33
CA VAL A 165 22.07 -5.64 3.11
C VAL A 165 21.69 -7.02 2.58
N GLU A 166 22.61 -7.96 2.60
CA GLU A 166 22.40 -9.32 2.16
C GLU A 166 21.34 -10.05 3.02
N GLU A 167 21.40 -9.92 4.36
CA GLU A 167 20.39 -10.50 5.25
C GLU A 167 18.99 -9.95 4.94
N VAL A 168 18.86 -8.63 4.72
CA VAL A 168 17.59 -7.99 4.38
C VAL A 168 17.07 -8.49 3.04
N ASN A 169 17.90 -8.48 2.01
CA ASN A 169 17.53 -8.95 0.68
C ASN A 169 17.15 -10.43 0.68
N ASN A 170 17.90 -11.28 1.39
CA ASN A 170 17.59 -12.70 1.52
C ASN A 170 16.25 -12.93 2.23
N ALA A 171 15.95 -12.19 3.30
CA ALA A 171 14.69 -12.31 4.00
C ALA A 171 13.50 -11.95 3.08
N LEU A 172 13.61 -10.84 2.35
CA LEU A 172 12.56 -10.39 1.42
C LEU A 172 12.41 -11.32 0.22
N ASN A 173 13.51 -11.79 -0.36
CA ASN A 173 13.48 -12.74 -1.47
C ASN A 173 12.90 -14.10 -1.07
N ASN A 174 13.28 -14.64 0.10
CA ASN A 174 12.76 -15.91 0.60
C ASN A 174 11.27 -15.85 0.95
N ALA A 175 10.75 -14.67 1.27
CA ALA A 175 9.32 -14.44 1.53
C ALA A 175 8.51 -14.17 0.25
N SER A 176 9.14 -14.22 -0.93
CA SER A 176 8.47 -13.96 -2.22
C SER A 176 7.31 -14.91 -2.45
N ASN A 177 6.22 -14.34 -2.94
CA ASN A 177 4.99 -15.02 -3.28
C ASN A 177 4.23 -14.21 -4.34
N GLU A 178 2.97 -14.54 -4.63
CA GLU A 178 2.18 -13.79 -5.61
C GLU A 178 1.87 -12.32 -5.22
N THR A 179 2.03 -11.95 -3.94
CA THR A 179 1.83 -10.58 -3.43
C THR A 179 3.13 -9.82 -3.33
N LEU A 180 4.19 -10.45 -2.85
CA LEU A 180 5.52 -9.88 -2.65
C LEU A 180 6.49 -10.49 -3.65
N GLY A 181 6.96 -9.69 -4.60
CA GLY A 181 8.04 -10.04 -5.51
C GLY A 181 9.37 -9.45 -5.07
N PHE A 182 10.45 -9.95 -5.62
CA PHE A 182 11.82 -9.46 -5.42
C PHE A 182 12.59 -9.47 -6.74
N THR A 183 13.36 -8.43 -7.02
CA THR A 183 14.21 -8.36 -8.21
C THR A 183 15.58 -7.78 -7.90
N MET A 184 16.57 -8.18 -8.69
CA MET A 184 17.90 -7.59 -8.79
C MET A 184 18.13 -6.93 -10.15
N ASP A 185 17.07 -6.74 -10.94
CA ASP A 185 17.14 -6.01 -12.20
C ASP A 185 17.09 -4.49 -11.95
N PRO A 186 17.81 -3.69 -12.73
CA PRO A 186 17.82 -2.23 -12.58
C PRO A 186 16.56 -1.59 -13.20
N ILE A 187 15.41 -1.84 -12.58
CA ILE A 187 14.10 -1.40 -13.06
C ILE A 187 13.80 0.05 -12.72
N VAL A 188 12.90 0.64 -13.51
CA VAL A 188 12.31 1.96 -13.29
C VAL A 188 10.78 1.88 -13.36
N SER A 189 10.08 2.99 -13.09
CA SER A 189 8.62 3.00 -12.97
C SER A 189 7.86 2.44 -14.18
N SER A 190 8.39 2.57 -15.41
CA SER A 190 7.75 2.03 -16.61
C SER A 190 7.82 0.51 -16.71
N ASP A 191 8.80 -0.12 -16.06
CA ASP A 191 8.98 -1.58 -16.12
C ASP A 191 7.97 -2.35 -15.28
N ILE A 192 7.32 -1.66 -14.32
CA ILE A 192 6.33 -2.27 -13.43
C ILE A 192 4.89 -2.10 -13.90
N ILE A 193 4.66 -1.38 -15.00
CA ILE A 193 3.32 -1.21 -15.58
C ILE A 193 2.77 -2.58 -16.00
N GLY A 194 1.58 -2.90 -15.50
CA GLY A 194 0.94 -4.21 -15.66
C GLY A 194 1.40 -5.27 -14.65
N SER A 195 2.24 -4.92 -13.69
CA SER A 195 2.67 -5.84 -12.63
C SER A 195 1.50 -6.25 -11.73
N HIS A 196 1.42 -7.53 -11.43
CA HIS A 196 0.42 -8.11 -10.52
C HIS A 196 0.91 -8.25 -9.08
N TYR A 197 2.17 -7.98 -8.80
CA TYR A 197 2.68 -7.99 -7.43
C TYR A 197 2.12 -6.78 -6.66
N GLY A 198 1.57 -6.99 -5.49
CA GLY A 198 1.22 -5.91 -4.57
C GLY A 198 2.43 -5.04 -4.25
N SER A 199 3.58 -5.68 -4.15
CA SER A 199 4.88 -5.08 -3.87
C SER A 199 5.98 -5.83 -4.62
N LEU A 200 6.85 -5.11 -5.34
CA LEU A 200 8.05 -5.66 -5.98
C LEU A 200 9.28 -4.99 -5.37
N VAL A 201 9.99 -5.72 -4.50
CA VAL A 201 11.18 -5.20 -3.83
C VAL A 201 12.34 -5.08 -4.82
N ASP A 202 12.99 -3.92 -4.82
CA ASP A 202 14.20 -3.63 -5.57
C ASP A 202 15.43 -3.88 -4.69
N GLY A 203 16.02 -5.05 -4.83
CA GLY A 203 17.17 -5.46 -4.02
C GLY A 203 18.44 -4.65 -4.29
N LEU A 204 18.56 -4.00 -5.47
CA LEU A 204 19.68 -3.10 -5.77
C LEU A 204 19.62 -1.79 -4.99
N CYS A 205 18.41 -1.39 -4.57
CA CYS A 205 18.19 -0.16 -3.82
C CYS A 205 18.23 -0.36 -2.30
N THR A 206 18.34 -1.59 -1.81
CA THR A 206 18.50 -1.85 -0.38
C THR A 206 19.84 -1.31 0.10
N THR A 207 19.80 -0.46 1.13
CA THR A 207 21.00 0.15 1.70
C THR A 207 20.84 0.35 3.20
N LEU A 208 21.94 0.59 3.89
CA LEU A 208 21.93 0.93 5.30
C LEU A 208 23.02 1.96 5.62
N ILE A 209 22.81 2.69 6.69
CA ILE A 209 23.83 3.52 7.33
C ILE A 209 23.97 3.07 8.79
N GLU A 210 25.20 3.15 9.32
CA GLU A 210 25.48 2.87 10.72
C GLU A 210 26.24 4.04 11.35
N VAL A 211 25.74 4.51 12.49
CA VAL A 211 26.38 5.54 13.31
C VAL A 211 26.29 5.12 14.77
N ASP A 212 27.43 5.10 15.44
CA ASP A 212 27.55 4.72 16.86
C ASP A 212 26.84 3.39 17.20
N GLY A 213 26.99 2.40 16.31
CA GLY A 213 26.40 1.07 16.47
C GLY A 213 24.91 0.96 16.24
N LYS A 214 24.25 2.04 15.80
CA LYS A 214 22.82 2.09 15.43
C LYS A 214 22.69 2.16 13.92
N GLN A 215 21.74 1.38 13.38
CA GLN A 215 21.50 1.31 11.95
C GLN A 215 20.15 1.89 11.57
N MET A 216 20.15 2.53 10.40
CA MET A 216 18.94 2.79 9.61
C MET A 216 19.00 2.00 8.31
N VAL A 217 17.97 1.23 8.05
CA VAL A 217 17.86 0.39 6.85
C VAL A 217 16.84 1.00 5.90
N LYS A 218 17.20 1.12 4.63
CA LYS A 218 16.33 1.56 3.55
C LYS A 218 15.99 0.40 2.65
N VAL A 219 14.70 0.20 2.39
CA VAL A 219 14.16 -0.74 1.41
C VAL A 219 13.29 0.02 0.42
N VAL A 220 13.46 -0.25 -0.86
CA VAL A 220 12.65 0.31 -1.94
C VAL A 220 11.77 -0.78 -2.53
N ALA A 221 10.49 -0.47 -2.73
CA ALA A 221 9.54 -1.40 -3.34
C ALA A 221 8.65 -0.68 -4.34
N TRP A 222 8.52 -1.26 -5.52
CA TRP A 222 7.72 -0.78 -6.63
C TRP A 222 6.31 -1.38 -6.60
N TYR A 223 5.35 -0.64 -7.14
CA TYR A 223 3.99 -1.12 -7.37
C TYR A 223 3.32 -0.38 -8.52
N ASP A 224 2.62 -1.13 -9.37
CA ASP A 224 1.66 -0.52 -10.29
C ASP A 224 0.44 -0.10 -9.46
N ASN A 225 0.24 1.20 -9.28
CA ASN A 225 -0.80 1.71 -8.40
C ASN A 225 -2.22 1.42 -8.88
N GLU A 226 -2.38 0.97 -10.13
CA GLU A 226 -3.65 0.56 -10.74
C GLU A 226 -3.77 -0.97 -10.80
N MET A 227 -2.92 -1.64 -11.57
CA MET A 227 -3.01 -3.09 -11.82
C MET A 227 -2.69 -3.92 -10.58
N SER A 228 -1.61 -3.59 -9.84
CA SER A 228 -1.24 -4.39 -8.68
C SER A 228 -2.31 -4.32 -7.58
N TYR A 229 -2.85 -3.13 -7.35
CA TYR A 229 -3.94 -2.94 -6.37
C TYR A 229 -5.22 -3.69 -6.79
N SER A 230 -5.62 -3.55 -8.05
CA SER A 230 -6.80 -4.24 -8.59
C SER A 230 -6.64 -5.75 -8.47
N THR A 231 -5.45 -6.28 -8.76
CA THR A 231 -5.14 -7.71 -8.62
C THR A 231 -5.24 -8.18 -7.16
N GLN A 232 -4.69 -7.43 -6.21
CA GLN A 232 -4.79 -7.76 -4.78
C GLN A 232 -6.25 -7.73 -4.29
N MET A 233 -7.05 -6.76 -4.75
CA MET A 233 -8.47 -6.68 -4.44
C MET A 233 -9.24 -7.89 -5.00
N VAL A 234 -8.95 -8.31 -6.24
CA VAL A 234 -9.56 -9.51 -6.83
C VAL A 234 -9.14 -10.79 -6.10
N ARG A 235 -7.89 -10.90 -5.67
CA ARG A 235 -7.42 -12.04 -4.84
C ARG A 235 -8.17 -12.11 -3.52
N THR A 236 -8.34 -10.96 -2.86
CA THR A 236 -9.15 -10.85 -1.63
C THR A 236 -10.60 -11.26 -1.87
N ALA A 237 -11.20 -10.81 -2.99
CA ALA A 237 -12.56 -11.18 -3.35
C ALA A 237 -12.69 -12.69 -3.59
N LYS A 238 -11.77 -13.29 -4.35
CA LYS A 238 -11.76 -14.75 -4.56
C LYS A 238 -11.71 -15.51 -3.24
N LEU A 239 -10.84 -15.08 -2.31
CA LEU A 239 -10.75 -15.71 -1.00
C LEU A 239 -12.07 -15.58 -0.24
N LEU A 240 -12.64 -14.37 -0.17
CA LEU A 240 -13.91 -14.11 0.53
C LEU A 240 -15.06 -14.88 -0.12
N GLY A 241 -15.05 -15.04 -1.45
CA GLY A 241 -16.03 -15.82 -2.20
C GLY A 241 -16.01 -17.32 -1.89
N THR A 242 -14.87 -17.87 -1.46
CA THR A 242 -14.78 -19.28 -1.04
C THR A 242 -15.41 -19.53 0.34
N MET A 243 -15.75 -18.45 1.08
CA MET A 243 -16.33 -18.49 2.41
C MET A 243 -17.86 -18.21 2.41
N LEU A 244 -18.48 -18.13 1.19
CA LEU A 244 -19.93 -17.86 1.02
C LEU A 244 -20.81 -19.11 1.23
#